data_68213ae16c1e6aa96cd08ee3a4e62712
#
_entry.id   68213ae16c1e6aa96cd08ee3a4e62712
#
_cell.length_a   1.000
_cell.length_b   1.000
_cell.length_c   1.000
_cell.angle_alpha   90.00
_cell.angle_beta   90.00
_cell.angle_gamma   90.00
#
_symmetry.space_group_name_H-M   'P 1'
#
loop_
_entity.id
_entity.type
_entity.pdbx_description
1 polymer ?
#
loop_
_entity_poly.entity_id
_entity_poly.type
_entity_poly.pdbx_seq_one_letter_code
_entity_poly.pdbx_strand_id
1 'polypeptide(L)'
;MKIAITGHSAGIGRALASLLEQQGHEVIGLSKRYGHNIHNIPKISKLIDPCDIFINNAQSHFAQTDLLFAVWRLWRGQDKKIFNISTEMVTMDVPPREDWDEYLIQKKTLEQANNLLSLRSELPKLEIIRPGAIATQPDSSPDAQDVNEYVKSIVGLINGQ
;
A
#
# COMPACT_ATOMS: atom_id res chain seq x y z
N MET A 1 11.78 -7.70 -11.15
CA MET A 1 10.30 -7.64 -11.11
C MET A 1 9.87 -6.22 -11.45
N LYS A 2 8.68 -6.08 -12.00
CA LYS A 2 8.03 -4.79 -12.25
C LYS A 2 7.02 -4.51 -11.13
N ILE A 3 7.21 -3.41 -10.41
CA ILE A 3 6.48 -3.12 -9.16
C ILE A 3 5.79 -1.77 -9.27
N ALA A 4 4.47 -1.73 -9.12
CA ALA A 4 3.72 -0.49 -9.03
C ALA A 4 3.59 -0.04 -7.58
N ILE A 5 3.79 1.25 -7.30
CA ILE A 5 3.64 1.84 -5.97
C ILE A 5 2.78 3.09 -6.04
N THR A 6 1.62 3.11 -5.37
CA THR A 6 0.86 4.35 -5.21
C THR A 6 1.43 5.18 -4.07
N GLY A 7 1.47 6.52 -4.24
CA GLY A 7 2.02 7.43 -3.22
C GLY A 7 3.54 7.39 -3.07
N HIS A 8 4.27 7.04 -4.14
CA HIS A 8 5.74 6.89 -4.14
C HIS A 8 6.54 8.19 -3.94
N SER A 9 5.88 9.34 -3.92
CA SER A 9 6.59 10.64 -3.85
C SER A 9 6.91 11.13 -2.44
N ALA A 10 6.41 10.46 -1.41
CA ALA A 10 6.61 10.85 0.00
C ALA A 10 6.55 9.64 0.95
N GLY A 11 7.03 9.84 2.17
CA GLY A 11 6.90 8.89 3.28
C GLY A 11 7.37 7.47 2.97
N ILE A 12 6.61 6.49 3.43
CA ILE A 12 6.88 5.05 3.23
C ILE A 12 6.99 4.72 1.75
N GLY A 13 6.08 5.25 0.92
CA GLY A 13 6.08 4.98 -0.53
C GLY A 13 7.36 5.41 -1.23
N ARG A 14 7.94 6.56 -0.85
CA ARG A 14 9.23 7.04 -1.38
C ARG A 14 10.38 6.16 -0.95
N ALA A 15 10.43 5.81 0.33
CA ALA A 15 11.50 4.97 0.86
C ALA A 15 11.48 3.56 0.24
N LEU A 16 10.27 2.97 0.07
CA LEU A 16 10.10 1.69 -0.63
C LEU A 16 10.55 1.78 -2.09
N ALA A 17 10.12 2.81 -2.84
CA ALA A 17 10.49 2.99 -4.24
C ALA A 17 12.02 3.05 -4.39
N SER A 18 12.68 3.89 -3.59
CA SER A 18 14.14 4.05 -3.62
C SER A 18 14.88 2.74 -3.32
N LEU A 19 14.45 1.99 -2.29
CA LEU A 19 15.13 0.75 -1.91
C LEU A 19 14.92 -0.35 -2.96
N LEU A 20 13.72 -0.47 -3.53
CA LEU A 20 13.43 -1.45 -4.59
C LEU A 20 14.21 -1.16 -5.88
N GLU A 21 14.32 0.11 -6.28
CA GLU A 21 15.14 0.54 -7.42
C GLU A 21 16.63 0.21 -7.21
N GLN A 22 17.16 0.44 -5.98
CA GLN A 22 18.53 0.08 -5.62
C GLN A 22 18.78 -1.44 -5.71
N GLN A 23 17.75 -2.25 -5.52
CA GLN A 23 17.82 -3.71 -5.68
C GLN A 23 17.59 -4.19 -7.13
N GLY A 24 17.49 -3.27 -8.08
CA GLY A 24 17.37 -3.58 -9.51
C GLY A 24 15.94 -3.93 -9.96
N HIS A 25 14.91 -3.57 -9.19
CA HIS A 25 13.52 -3.69 -9.63
C HIS A 25 13.11 -2.51 -10.52
N GLU A 26 12.22 -2.74 -11.48
CA GLU A 26 11.55 -1.69 -12.25
C GLU A 26 10.38 -1.15 -11.43
N VAL A 27 10.47 0.10 -10.96
CA VAL A 27 9.41 0.73 -10.14
C VAL A 27 8.56 1.67 -10.98
N ILE A 28 7.26 1.43 -10.99
CA ILE A 28 6.24 2.32 -11.56
C ILE A 28 5.62 3.14 -10.44
N GLY A 29 6.13 4.35 -10.25
CA GLY A 29 5.66 5.26 -9.22
C GLY A 29 4.39 6.01 -9.64
N LEU A 30 3.31 5.87 -8.87
CA LEU A 30 2.01 6.48 -9.14
C LEU A 30 1.67 7.45 -7.99
N SER A 31 1.78 8.76 -8.22
CA SER A 31 1.39 9.76 -7.25
C SER A 31 0.66 10.94 -7.86
N LYS A 32 -0.20 11.57 -7.06
CA LYS A 32 -0.95 12.77 -7.45
C LYS A 32 -0.03 13.89 -7.92
N ARG A 33 1.15 14.02 -7.30
CA ARG A 33 2.17 15.02 -7.67
C ARG A 33 2.60 14.90 -9.13
N TYR A 34 2.59 13.70 -9.69
CA TYR A 34 2.96 13.40 -11.07
C TYR A 34 1.77 13.06 -11.96
N GLY A 35 0.56 13.54 -11.60
CA GLY A 35 -0.65 13.39 -12.41
C GLY A 35 -1.38 12.05 -12.27
N HIS A 36 -1.02 11.23 -11.27
CA HIS A 36 -1.66 9.94 -11.01
C HIS A 36 -2.53 10.02 -9.74
N ASN A 37 -3.76 10.48 -9.91
CA ASN A 37 -4.75 10.53 -8.83
C ASN A 37 -5.41 9.16 -8.67
N ILE A 38 -5.29 8.54 -7.48
CA ILE A 38 -5.85 7.21 -7.19
C ILE A 38 -7.38 7.14 -7.27
N HIS A 39 -8.09 8.28 -7.23
CA HIS A 39 -9.54 8.30 -7.50
C HIS A 39 -9.90 8.02 -8.96
N ASN A 40 -8.95 8.17 -9.88
CA ASN A 40 -9.15 7.74 -11.27
C ASN A 40 -8.83 6.24 -11.40
N ILE A 41 -9.68 5.41 -10.81
CA ILE A 41 -9.49 3.96 -10.72
C ILE A 41 -9.21 3.32 -12.09
N PRO A 42 -9.97 3.61 -13.18
CA PRO A 42 -9.71 3.00 -14.48
C PRO A 42 -8.32 3.33 -15.04
N LYS A 43 -7.86 4.57 -14.89
CA LYS A 43 -6.53 4.98 -15.36
C LYS A 43 -5.43 4.30 -14.54
N ILE A 44 -5.55 4.34 -13.23
CA ILE A 44 -4.51 3.83 -12.31
C ILE A 44 -4.40 2.31 -12.40
N SER A 45 -5.52 1.59 -12.38
CA SER A 45 -5.51 0.12 -12.49
C SER A 45 -4.90 -0.36 -13.82
N LYS A 46 -5.16 0.36 -14.92
CA LYS A 46 -4.54 0.05 -16.24
C LYS A 46 -3.01 0.24 -16.22
N LEU A 47 -2.49 1.21 -15.47
CA LEU A 47 -1.04 1.41 -15.31
C LEU A 47 -0.40 0.32 -14.43
N ILE A 48 -1.16 -0.23 -13.48
CA ILE A 48 -0.72 -1.30 -12.59
C ILE A 48 -0.75 -2.67 -13.30
N ASP A 49 -1.68 -2.88 -14.22
CA ASP A 49 -1.95 -4.19 -14.83
C ASP A 49 -0.71 -4.93 -15.36
N PRO A 50 0.25 -4.27 -16.07
CA PRO A 50 1.45 -4.95 -16.58
C PRO A 50 2.52 -5.25 -15.51
N CYS A 51 2.29 -4.93 -14.23
CA CYS A 51 3.24 -5.18 -13.16
C CYS A 51 3.08 -6.58 -12.53
N ASP A 52 4.13 -7.05 -11.86
CA ASP A 52 4.15 -8.34 -11.12
C ASP A 52 3.64 -8.15 -9.69
N ILE A 53 3.90 -6.98 -9.12
CA ILE A 53 3.57 -6.62 -7.74
C ILE A 53 2.93 -5.24 -7.71
N PHE A 54 1.91 -5.09 -6.88
CA PHE A 54 1.28 -3.81 -6.57
C PHE A 54 1.40 -3.50 -5.07
N ILE A 55 2.02 -2.36 -4.74
CA ILE A 55 2.07 -1.81 -3.39
C ILE A 55 1.04 -0.70 -3.29
N ASN A 56 -0.10 -1.01 -2.70
CA ASN A 56 -1.25 -0.15 -2.51
C ASN A 56 -1.06 0.72 -1.26
N ASN A 57 -0.26 1.80 -1.40
CA ASN A 57 0.19 2.61 -0.28
C ASN A 57 -0.55 3.95 -0.15
N ALA A 58 -0.93 4.59 -1.24
CA ALA A 58 -1.59 5.90 -1.17
C ALA A 58 -2.97 5.81 -0.51
N GLN A 59 -3.23 6.74 0.41
CA GLN A 59 -4.47 6.88 1.15
C GLN A 59 -5.22 8.15 0.71
N SER A 60 -6.48 8.00 0.32
CA SER A 60 -7.43 9.11 0.11
C SER A 60 -8.85 8.57 0.14
N HIS A 61 -9.59 8.85 1.19
CA HIS A 61 -10.92 8.28 1.44
C HIS A 61 -10.94 6.76 1.23
N PHE A 62 -11.87 6.23 0.45
CA PHE A 62 -11.98 4.80 0.13
C PHE A 62 -11.26 4.38 -1.17
N ALA A 63 -10.55 5.32 -1.84
CA ALA A 63 -9.90 5.04 -3.12
C ALA A 63 -8.86 3.90 -3.05
N GLN A 64 -8.20 3.72 -1.89
CA GLN A 64 -7.29 2.58 -1.68
C GLN A 64 -8.03 1.24 -1.75
N THR A 65 -9.21 1.15 -1.15
CA THR A 65 -10.07 -0.05 -1.20
C THR A 65 -10.65 -0.26 -2.60
N ASP A 66 -11.13 0.80 -3.26
CA ASP A 66 -11.65 0.72 -4.63
C ASP A 66 -10.58 0.22 -5.60
N LEU A 67 -9.35 0.70 -5.44
CA LEU A 67 -8.22 0.29 -6.26
C LEU A 67 -7.82 -1.18 -6.01
N LEU A 68 -7.87 -1.64 -4.76
CA LEU A 68 -7.69 -3.05 -4.42
C LEU A 68 -8.69 -3.94 -5.19
N PHE A 69 -9.98 -3.61 -5.17
CA PHE A 69 -11.00 -4.36 -5.91
C PHE A 69 -10.74 -4.36 -7.42
N ALA A 70 -10.38 -3.20 -7.98
CA ALA A 70 -10.12 -3.07 -9.41
C ALA A 70 -8.93 -3.93 -9.86
N VAL A 71 -7.79 -3.81 -9.16
CA VAL A 71 -6.57 -4.57 -9.50
C VAL A 71 -6.76 -6.07 -9.25
N TRP A 72 -7.44 -6.45 -8.16
CA TRP A 72 -7.74 -7.86 -7.89
C TRP A 72 -8.59 -8.50 -9.01
N ARG A 73 -9.59 -7.77 -9.55
CA ARG A 73 -10.40 -8.26 -10.68
C ARG A 73 -9.56 -8.48 -11.93
N LEU A 74 -8.63 -7.55 -12.24
CA LEU A 74 -7.72 -7.67 -13.38
C LEU A 74 -6.75 -8.84 -13.23
N TRP A 75 -6.28 -9.10 -12.00
CA TRP A 75 -5.23 -10.07 -11.72
C TRP A 75 -5.76 -11.42 -11.22
N ARG A 76 -7.08 -11.60 -11.14
CA ARG A 76 -7.69 -12.83 -10.63
C ARG A 76 -7.16 -14.05 -11.37
N GLY A 77 -6.63 -15.03 -10.61
CA GLY A 77 -6.03 -16.25 -11.14
C GLY A 77 -4.60 -16.09 -11.70
N GLN A 78 -4.02 -14.89 -11.62
CA GLN A 78 -2.63 -14.64 -12.03
C GLN A 78 -1.68 -14.74 -10.83
N ASP A 79 -0.49 -15.33 -11.03
CA ASP A 79 0.55 -15.42 -9.99
C ASP A 79 1.25 -14.06 -9.78
N LYS A 80 0.50 -13.15 -9.16
CA LYS A 80 0.90 -11.78 -8.82
C LYS A 80 0.64 -11.52 -7.34
N LYS A 81 1.16 -10.39 -6.82
CA LYS A 81 1.00 -10.04 -5.40
C LYS A 81 0.51 -8.61 -5.22
N ILE A 82 -0.37 -8.40 -4.24
CA ILE A 82 -0.82 -7.08 -3.81
C ILE A 82 -0.49 -6.92 -2.33
N PHE A 83 0.32 -5.91 -2.01
CA PHE A 83 0.62 -5.49 -0.64
C PHE A 83 -0.21 -4.25 -0.30
N ASN A 84 -1.12 -4.36 0.66
CA ASN A 84 -1.94 -3.25 1.12
C ASN A 84 -1.32 -2.64 2.38
N ILE A 85 -0.92 -1.36 2.30
CA ILE A 85 -0.40 -0.63 3.46
C ILE A 85 -1.57 -0.13 4.29
N SER A 86 -1.80 -0.78 5.42
CA SER A 86 -2.80 -0.45 6.43
C SER A 86 -2.19 0.38 7.57
N THR A 87 -2.54 0.11 8.81
CA THR A 87 -2.01 0.75 10.03
C THR A 87 -2.23 -0.14 11.23
N GLU A 88 -1.37 -0.07 12.24
CA GLU A 88 -1.61 -0.73 13.53
C GLU A 88 -2.87 -0.22 14.24
N MET A 89 -3.33 0.99 13.93
CA MET A 89 -4.54 1.58 14.52
C MET A 89 -5.82 0.76 14.29
N VAL A 90 -5.84 -0.14 13.28
CA VAL A 90 -7.02 -1.02 13.03
C VAL A 90 -7.34 -1.95 14.20
N THR A 91 -6.39 -2.17 15.12
CA THR A 91 -6.59 -2.94 16.34
C THR A 91 -7.31 -2.17 17.44
N MET A 92 -7.48 -0.85 17.28
CA MET A 92 -8.17 0.02 18.23
C MET A 92 -9.67 0.05 17.94
N ASP A 93 -10.49 0.13 19.01
CA ASP A 93 -11.93 0.39 18.87
C ASP A 93 -12.20 1.86 18.57
N VAL A 94 -11.48 2.75 19.25
CA VAL A 94 -11.57 4.21 19.09
C VAL A 94 -10.15 4.77 18.95
N PRO A 95 -9.87 5.61 17.94
CA PRO A 95 -8.56 6.22 17.79
C PRO A 95 -8.35 7.32 18.85
N PRO A 96 -7.09 7.72 19.12
CA PRO A 96 -6.78 8.74 20.13
C PRO A 96 -7.36 10.14 19.83
N ARG A 97 -7.75 10.39 18.58
CA ARG A 97 -8.23 11.69 18.10
C ARG A 97 -9.43 11.50 17.20
N GLU A 98 -10.48 12.32 17.36
CA GLU A 98 -11.70 12.29 16.55
C GLU A 98 -11.44 12.50 15.05
N ASP A 99 -10.47 13.36 14.70
CA ASP A 99 -10.12 13.62 13.30
C ASP A 99 -9.47 12.41 12.60
N TRP A 100 -9.22 11.30 13.31
CA TRP A 100 -8.75 10.03 12.78
C TRP A 100 -9.84 8.97 12.61
N ASP A 101 -11.08 9.25 13.01
CA ASP A 101 -12.20 8.30 12.93
C ASP A 101 -12.44 7.82 11.51
N GLU A 102 -12.55 8.74 10.55
CA GLU A 102 -12.74 8.37 9.14
C GLU A 102 -11.56 7.56 8.60
N TYR A 103 -10.34 7.95 8.93
CA TYR A 103 -9.13 7.22 8.53
C TYR A 103 -9.15 5.79 9.05
N LEU A 104 -9.49 5.60 10.33
CA LEU A 104 -9.59 4.27 10.94
C LEU A 104 -10.63 3.40 10.23
N ILE A 105 -11.82 3.94 9.94
CA ILE A 105 -12.87 3.22 9.21
C ILE A 105 -12.40 2.85 7.80
N GLN A 106 -11.73 3.75 7.09
CA GLN A 106 -11.19 3.49 5.76
C GLN A 106 -10.17 2.35 5.79
N LYS A 107 -9.27 2.32 6.78
CA LYS A 107 -8.28 1.26 6.93
C LYS A 107 -8.89 -0.09 7.35
N LYS A 108 -9.86 -0.08 8.27
CA LYS A 108 -10.64 -1.30 8.61
C LYS A 108 -11.38 -1.86 7.39
N THR A 109 -11.95 -1.00 6.57
CA THR A 109 -12.63 -1.39 5.32
C THR A 109 -11.65 -2.01 4.32
N LEU A 110 -10.45 -1.44 4.17
CA LEU A 110 -9.39 -2.02 3.33
C LEU A 110 -9.05 -3.45 3.76
N GLU A 111 -8.86 -3.67 5.06
CA GLU A 111 -8.52 -5.01 5.58
C GLU A 111 -9.68 -6.01 5.44
N GLN A 112 -10.91 -5.58 5.66
CA GLN A 112 -12.09 -6.42 5.41
C GLN A 112 -12.18 -6.83 3.94
N ALA A 113 -11.94 -5.89 3.01
CA ALA A 113 -11.90 -6.18 1.58
C ALA A 113 -10.77 -7.17 1.24
N ASN A 114 -9.55 -6.95 1.78
CA ASN A 114 -8.43 -7.87 1.59
C ASN A 114 -8.78 -9.30 2.04
N ASN A 115 -9.34 -9.46 3.23
CA ASN A 115 -9.73 -10.76 3.77
C ASN A 115 -10.81 -11.44 2.92
N LEU A 116 -11.86 -10.69 2.53
CA LEU A 116 -12.91 -11.22 1.66
C LEU A 116 -12.36 -11.71 0.32
N LEU A 117 -11.49 -10.91 -0.32
CA LEU A 117 -10.95 -11.23 -1.63
C LEU A 117 -9.98 -12.42 -1.57
N SER A 118 -9.20 -12.58 -0.50
CA SER A 118 -8.34 -13.74 -0.25
C SER A 118 -9.15 -15.04 -0.13
N LEU A 119 -10.36 -14.98 0.42
CA LEU A 119 -11.28 -16.13 0.50
C LEU A 119 -11.92 -16.47 -0.85
N ARG A 120 -11.98 -15.52 -1.79
CA ARG A 120 -12.57 -15.70 -3.12
C ARG A 120 -11.62 -16.33 -4.13
N SER A 121 -10.32 -16.12 -3.97
CA SER A 121 -9.29 -16.66 -4.87
C SER A 121 -7.93 -16.68 -4.16
N GLU A 122 -7.16 -17.74 -4.37
CA GLU A 122 -5.79 -17.85 -3.89
C GLU A 122 -4.82 -16.90 -4.63
N LEU A 123 -5.18 -16.46 -5.84
CA LEU A 123 -4.39 -15.56 -6.67
C LEU A 123 -5.23 -14.39 -7.19
N PRO A 124 -4.66 -13.16 -7.22
CA PRO A 124 -3.33 -12.79 -6.72
C PRO A 124 -3.20 -13.00 -5.22
N LYS A 125 -1.98 -13.18 -4.71
CA LYS A 125 -1.71 -13.21 -3.26
C LYS A 125 -1.90 -11.82 -2.68
N LEU A 126 -2.65 -11.73 -1.59
CA LEU A 126 -2.97 -10.48 -0.89
C LEU A 126 -2.30 -10.47 0.48
N GLU A 127 -1.54 -9.40 0.75
CA GLU A 127 -0.82 -9.20 2.01
C GLU A 127 -1.22 -7.86 2.64
N ILE A 128 -1.37 -7.85 3.97
CA ILE A 128 -1.56 -6.64 4.76
C ILE A 128 -0.27 -6.29 5.49
N ILE A 129 0.15 -5.03 5.37
CA ILE A 129 1.26 -4.46 6.14
C ILE A 129 0.68 -3.38 7.05
N ARG A 130 0.95 -3.48 8.35
CA ARG A 130 0.46 -2.54 9.38
C ARG A 130 1.60 -1.72 9.97
N PRO A 131 1.95 -0.57 9.37
CA PRO A 131 2.89 0.33 10.01
C PRO A 131 2.36 0.85 11.34
N GLY A 132 3.24 0.93 12.33
CA GLY A 132 3.04 1.73 13.53
C GLY A 132 3.39 3.20 13.29
N ALA A 133 3.91 3.87 14.32
CA ALA A 133 4.43 5.22 14.19
C ALA A 133 5.76 5.20 13.41
N ILE A 134 5.75 5.70 12.17
CA ILE A 134 6.92 5.78 11.29
C ILE A 134 7.33 7.24 11.10
N ALA A 135 8.61 7.51 11.26
CA ALA A 135 9.19 8.85 11.09
C ALA A 135 9.27 9.22 9.60
N THR A 136 8.19 9.78 9.07
CA THR A 136 8.09 10.22 7.66
C THR A 136 8.19 11.73 7.49
N GLN A 137 8.15 12.47 8.60
CA GLN A 137 8.22 13.94 8.66
C GLN A 137 9.25 14.38 9.71
N PRO A 138 9.84 15.57 9.59
CA PRO A 138 10.82 16.09 10.54
C PRO A 138 10.28 16.23 11.98
N ASP A 139 8.97 16.44 12.12
CA ASP A 139 8.24 16.59 13.39
C ASP A 139 7.56 15.29 13.86
N SER A 140 7.95 14.14 13.33
CA SER A 140 7.47 12.84 13.78
C SER A 140 7.78 12.62 15.26
N SER A 141 6.94 11.81 15.94
CA SER A 141 7.16 11.45 17.35
C SER A 141 8.59 10.94 17.58
N PRO A 142 9.24 11.28 18.71
CA PRO A 142 10.58 10.76 19.05
C PRO A 142 10.65 9.24 19.08
N ASP A 143 9.52 8.58 19.37
CA ASP A 143 9.41 7.11 19.44
C ASP A 143 9.09 6.47 18.08
N ALA A 144 8.93 7.28 17.02
CA ALA A 144 8.63 6.76 15.69
C ALA A 144 9.85 6.04 15.10
N GLN A 145 9.60 4.87 14.53
CA GLN A 145 10.63 4.08 13.85
C GLN A 145 11.16 4.81 12.61
N ASP A 146 12.47 4.75 12.37
CA ASP A 146 13.08 5.26 11.14
C ASP A 146 12.47 4.58 9.91
N VAL A 147 12.07 5.38 8.93
CA VAL A 147 11.37 4.89 7.73
C VAL A 147 12.25 3.96 6.88
N ASN A 148 13.57 4.25 6.79
CA ASN A 148 14.46 3.43 5.95
C ASN A 148 14.72 2.07 6.60
N GLU A 149 14.80 2.00 7.93
CA GLU A 149 14.90 0.72 8.64
C GLU A 149 13.58 -0.08 8.51
N TYR A 150 12.43 0.59 8.64
CA TYR A 150 11.13 -0.07 8.51
C TYR A 150 10.92 -0.69 7.12
N VAL A 151 11.22 0.04 6.04
CA VAL A 151 10.98 -0.47 4.67
C VAL A 151 11.89 -1.65 4.30
N LYS A 152 13.02 -1.87 4.97
CA LYS A 152 13.85 -3.07 4.78
C LYS A 152 13.07 -4.35 5.08
N SER A 153 12.27 -4.35 6.14
CA SER A 153 11.42 -5.50 6.49
C SER A 153 10.36 -5.78 5.43
N ILE A 154 9.74 -4.72 4.88
CA ILE A 154 8.74 -4.85 3.81
C ILE A 154 9.38 -5.42 2.54
N VAL A 155 10.55 -4.90 2.16
CA VAL A 155 11.28 -5.39 0.97
C VAL A 155 11.70 -6.83 1.14
N GLY A 156 12.07 -7.27 2.36
CA GLY A 156 12.28 -8.69 2.68
C GLY A 156 11.05 -9.55 2.34
N LEU A 157 9.86 -9.15 2.77
CA LEU A 157 8.60 -9.83 2.44
C LEU A 157 8.32 -9.87 0.92
N ILE A 158 8.57 -8.76 0.22
CA ILE A 158 8.41 -8.66 -1.24
C ILE A 158 9.31 -9.67 -1.95
N ASN A 159 10.55 -9.83 -1.50
CA ASN A 159 11.54 -10.75 -2.05
C ASN A 159 11.36 -12.21 -1.59
N GLY A 160 10.40 -12.49 -0.71
CA GLY A 160 10.11 -13.84 -0.21
C GLY A 160 11.11 -14.33 0.84
N GLN A 161 11.70 -13.40 1.59
CA GLN A 161 12.62 -13.67 2.70
C GLN A 161 11.89 -13.71 4.05
#